data_101ec56e808466e44b21bf2f7440cc52
#
_entry.id   101ec56e808466e44b21bf2f7440cc52
#
_cell.length_a   1.000
_cell.length_b   1.000
_cell.length_c   1.000
_cell.angle_alpha   90.00
_cell.angle_beta   90.00
_cell.angle_gamma   90.00
#
_symmetry.space_group_name_H-M   'P 1'
#
loop_
_entity.id
_entity.type
_entity.pdbx_description
1 polymer ?
#
loop_
_entity_poly.entity_id
_entity_poly.type
_entity_poly.pdbx_seq_one_letter_code
_entity_poly.pdbx_strand_id
1 'polypeptide(L)'
;MAQERWTLDSESSFVSYDANHFLHAWSGTNNKVKGVITENKNKFQKIAIAMLVRDFDSKNSSRDNNALETLEALRFPRIEFFSDDMDMINDKIFIKGEMNFHGIKIQKAINANTYLKDNKLILSGSFKLLLSDFKINRPSFMLKKVDDLINLSYELHFDKL
;
A
#
# COMPACT_ATOMS: atom_id res chain seq x y z
N MET A 1 17.16 2.56 -26.46
CA MET A 1 15.84 3.18 -26.31
C MET A 1 15.64 3.74 -24.93
N ALA A 2 15.13 4.95 -24.84
CA ALA A 2 14.87 5.58 -23.56
C ALA A 2 13.76 4.83 -22.80
N GLN A 3 13.97 4.65 -21.52
CA GLN A 3 12.97 4.12 -20.61
C GLN A 3 11.99 5.23 -20.27
N GLU A 4 10.70 4.95 -20.33
CA GLU A 4 9.67 5.91 -19.97
C GLU A 4 9.30 5.76 -18.49
N ARG A 5 8.92 6.85 -17.88
CA ARG A 5 8.61 6.91 -16.47
C ARG A 5 7.18 7.43 -16.25
N TRP A 6 6.48 6.75 -15.37
CA TRP A 6 5.17 7.16 -14.85
C TRP A 6 5.35 7.57 -13.39
N THR A 7 4.87 8.73 -13.03
CA THR A 7 4.99 9.25 -11.66
C THR A 7 3.62 9.30 -11.00
N LEU A 8 3.56 8.81 -9.76
CA LEU A 8 2.32 8.82 -8.99
C LEU A 8 1.95 10.25 -8.57
N ASP A 9 0.69 10.61 -8.81
CA ASP A 9 0.09 11.86 -8.36
C ASP A 9 -0.52 11.62 -6.98
N SER A 10 0.16 12.12 -5.94
CA SER A 10 -0.26 11.93 -4.56
C SER A 10 -1.63 12.55 -4.27
N GLU A 11 -1.95 13.67 -4.89
CA GLU A 11 -3.22 14.36 -4.62
C GLU A 11 -4.44 13.55 -5.08
N SER A 12 -4.27 12.71 -6.10
CA SER A 12 -5.34 11.88 -6.65
C SER A 12 -5.30 10.45 -6.14
N SER A 13 -4.32 10.10 -5.30
CA SER A 13 -4.05 8.72 -4.90
C SER A 13 -4.26 8.51 -3.41
N PHE A 14 -4.59 7.27 -3.04
CA PHE A 14 -4.66 6.91 -1.64
C PHE A 14 -4.41 5.41 -1.42
N VAL A 15 -4.00 5.09 -0.20
CA VAL A 15 -4.01 3.74 0.36
C VAL A 15 -4.77 3.81 1.68
N SER A 16 -5.73 2.92 1.86
CA SER A 16 -6.58 2.89 3.06
C SER A 16 -6.52 1.50 3.68
N TYR A 17 -6.56 1.44 5.00
CA TYR A 17 -6.69 0.18 5.71
C TYR A 17 -8.01 0.11 6.45
N ASP A 18 -8.53 -1.12 6.59
CA ASP A 18 -9.65 -1.44 7.48
C ASP A 18 -9.15 -2.38 8.55
N ALA A 19 -9.38 -2.02 9.79
CA ALA A 19 -9.00 -2.78 10.96
C ALA A 19 -10.23 -3.11 11.81
N ASN A 20 -10.19 -4.23 12.51
CA ASN A 20 -11.31 -4.70 13.30
C ASN A 20 -10.87 -5.16 14.69
N HIS A 21 -11.74 -4.89 15.64
CA HIS A 21 -11.73 -5.45 16.98
C HIS A 21 -13.17 -5.89 17.27
N PHE A 22 -13.36 -6.87 18.15
CA PHE A 22 -14.70 -7.40 18.39
C PHE A 22 -15.70 -6.32 18.84
N LEU A 23 -15.23 -5.19 19.38
CA LEU A 23 -16.10 -4.09 19.83
C LEU A 23 -16.38 -3.06 18.75
N HIS A 24 -15.48 -2.90 17.78
CA HIS A 24 -15.64 -1.89 16.74
C HIS A 24 -14.68 -2.09 15.58
N ALA A 25 -15.02 -1.46 14.46
CA ALA A 25 -14.20 -1.40 13.26
C ALA A 25 -13.83 0.05 12.99
N TRP A 26 -12.67 0.25 12.31
CA TRP A 26 -12.25 1.59 11.90
C TRP A 26 -11.39 1.49 10.65
N SER A 27 -11.15 2.62 10.04
CA SER A 27 -10.28 2.71 8.87
C SER A 27 -9.40 3.94 8.97
N GLY A 28 -8.28 3.90 8.25
CA GLY A 28 -7.37 5.03 8.13
C GLY A 28 -6.88 5.15 6.70
N THR A 29 -6.64 6.39 6.25
CA THR A 29 -6.28 6.66 4.86
C THR A 29 -4.99 7.47 4.79
N ASN A 30 -4.12 7.06 3.87
CA ASN A 30 -2.87 7.76 3.56
C ASN A 30 -3.03 8.42 2.18
N ASN A 31 -2.99 9.74 2.16
CA ASN A 31 -3.08 10.55 0.94
C ASN A 31 -1.71 11.12 0.51
N LYS A 32 -0.62 10.58 1.04
CA LYS A 32 0.75 11.05 0.76
C LYS A 32 1.61 9.92 0.21
N VAL A 33 1.00 9.07 -0.58
CA VAL A 33 1.70 7.94 -1.22
C VAL A 33 2.59 8.47 -2.34
N LYS A 34 3.75 7.87 -2.52
CA LYS A 34 4.66 8.17 -3.62
C LYS A 34 4.93 6.91 -4.41
N GLY A 35 5.17 7.07 -5.70
CA GLY A 35 5.44 5.92 -6.53
C GLY A 35 5.93 6.26 -7.91
N VAL A 36 6.55 5.28 -8.54
CA VAL A 36 7.04 5.38 -9.90
C VAL A 36 6.90 4.03 -10.59
N ILE A 37 6.55 4.07 -11.88
CA ILE A 37 6.56 2.91 -12.76
C ILE A 37 7.50 3.22 -13.91
N THR A 38 8.30 2.24 -14.31
CA THR A 38 9.12 2.35 -15.51
C THR A 38 8.52 1.48 -16.61
N GLU A 39 8.57 1.99 -17.83
CA GLU A 39 8.07 1.34 -19.02
C GLU A 39 9.17 1.29 -20.07
N ASN A 40 9.30 0.15 -20.75
CA ASN A 40 10.25 -0.02 -21.85
C ASN A 40 9.57 -0.83 -22.95
N LYS A 41 9.60 -0.32 -24.18
CA LYS A 41 9.00 -1.00 -25.35
C LYS A 41 7.52 -1.34 -25.12
N ASN A 42 6.77 -0.40 -24.58
CA ASN A 42 5.33 -0.51 -24.29
C ASN A 42 5.00 -1.60 -23.26
N LYS A 43 5.96 -1.96 -22.42
CA LYS A 43 5.76 -2.92 -21.33
C LYS A 43 6.21 -2.32 -20.02
N PHE A 44 5.35 -2.41 -19.00
CA PHE A 44 5.70 -2.00 -17.65
C PHE A 44 6.77 -2.96 -17.10
N GLN A 45 7.85 -2.40 -16.57
CA GLN A 45 9.01 -3.18 -16.11
C GLN A 45 9.14 -3.22 -14.60
N LYS A 46 9.01 -2.07 -13.95
CA LYS A 46 9.22 -1.95 -12.51
C LYS A 46 8.21 -1.01 -11.91
N ILE A 47 7.84 -1.30 -10.66
CA ILE A 47 7.03 -0.41 -9.83
C ILE A 47 7.68 -0.28 -8.46
N ALA A 48 7.70 0.94 -7.94
CA ALA A 48 8.12 1.21 -6.57
C ALA A 48 7.09 2.13 -5.92
N ILE A 49 6.59 1.73 -4.75
CA ILE A 49 5.63 2.51 -3.96
C ILE A 49 6.23 2.71 -2.59
N ALA A 50 6.08 3.92 -2.05
CA ALA A 50 6.53 4.22 -0.69
C ALA A 50 5.53 5.12 0.01
N MET A 51 5.38 4.93 1.31
CA MET A 51 4.53 5.76 2.15
C MET A 51 5.05 5.75 3.58
N LEU A 52 4.69 6.76 4.35
CA LEU A 52 5.05 6.83 5.77
C LEU A 52 3.90 6.29 6.61
N VAL A 53 4.25 5.51 7.62
CA VAL A 53 3.27 4.99 8.60
C VAL A 53 2.50 6.13 9.24
N ARG A 54 3.18 7.23 9.58
CA ARG A 54 2.56 8.39 10.24
C ARG A 54 1.54 9.14 9.40
N ASP A 55 1.51 8.90 8.09
CA ASP A 55 0.59 9.60 7.19
C ASP A 55 -0.78 8.93 7.05
N PHE A 56 -1.01 7.81 7.75
CA PHE A 56 -2.34 7.24 7.87
C PHE A 56 -3.17 8.00 8.89
N ASP A 57 -4.36 8.41 8.47
CA ASP A 57 -5.27 9.22 9.27
C ASP A 57 -6.60 8.48 9.43
N SER A 58 -6.94 8.13 10.67
CA SER A 58 -8.21 7.47 11.00
C SER A 58 -9.25 8.44 11.56
N LYS A 59 -8.96 9.75 11.54
CA LYS A 59 -9.80 10.81 12.13
C LYS A 59 -9.94 10.71 13.65
N ASN A 60 -8.99 10.01 14.27
CA ASN A 60 -8.91 9.87 15.73
C ASN A 60 -7.43 9.89 16.11
N SER A 61 -7.00 11.01 16.70
CA SER A 61 -5.57 11.20 16.99
C SER A 61 -5.04 10.23 18.06
N SER A 62 -5.84 9.86 19.05
CA SER A 62 -5.43 8.86 20.05
C SER A 62 -5.19 7.50 19.39
N ARG A 63 -6.09 7.10 18.51
CA ARG A 63 -5.96 5.85 17.76
C ARG A 63 -4.73 5.87 16.88
N ASP A 64 -4.49 6.97 16.18
CA ASP A 64 -3.33 7.10 15.31
C ASP A 64 -2.03 7.09 16.10
N ASN A 65 -1.99 7.73 17.26
CA ASN A 65 -0.82 7.68 18.13
C ASN A 65 -0.55 6.26 18.64
N ASN A 66 -1.59 5.52 19.01
CA ASN A 66 -1.46 4.12 19.41
C ASN A 66 -0.97 3.25 18.26
N ALA A 67 -1.42 3.53 17.04
CA ALA A 67 -0.95 2.82 15.85
C ALA A 67 0.54 3.06 15.61
N LEU A 68 1.02 4.30 15.78
CA LEU A 68 2.43 4.62 15.62
C LEU A 68 3.31 3.85 16.61
N GLU A 69 2.86 3.70 17.85
CA GLU A 69 3.56 2.90 18.84
C GLU A 69 3.55 1.43 18.49
N THR A 70 2.39 0.90 18.15
CA THR A 70 2.22 -0.52 17.78
C THR A 70 3.09 -0.89 16.59
N LEU A 71 3.17 -0.03 15.60
CA LEU A 71 3.93 -0.25 14.37
C LEU A 71 5.39 0.18 14.50
N GLU A 72 5.79 0.68 15.66
CA GLU A 72 7.14 1.16 15.94
C GLU A 72 7.62 2.14 14.86
N ALA A 73 6.81 3.18 14.62
CA ALA A 73 7.01 4.11 13.51
C ALA A 73 8.31 4.90 13.58
N LEU A 74 8.87 5.11 14.77
CA LEU A 74 10.18 5.75 14.92
C LEU A 74 11.31 4.86 14.40
N ARG A 75 11.16 3.57 14.58
CA ARG A 75 12.14 2.58 14.15
C ARG A 75 11.92 2.14 12.70
N PHE A 76 10.66 1.99 12.31
CA PHE A 76 10.25 1.55 10.97
C PHE A 76 9.26 2.54 10.36
N PRO A 77 9.74 3.72 9.92
CA PRO A 77 8.84 4.80 9.52
C PRO A 77 8.15 4.59 8.18
N ARG A 78 8.68 3.71 7.31
CA ARG A 78 8.20 3.57 5.94
C ARG A 78 7.61 2.20 5.65
N ILE A 79 6.63 2.20 4.76
CA ILE A 79 6.11 1.01 4.10
C ILE A 79 6.50 1.14 2.64
N GLU A 80 7.10 0.09 2.07
CA GLU A 80 7.58 0.11 0.70
C GLU A 80 7.14 -1.17 -0.02
N PHE A 81 6.84 -1.02 -1.30
CA PHE A 81 6.56 -2.15 -2.18
C PHE A 81 7.36 -1.98 -3.46
N PHE A 82 8.04 -3.02 -3.88
CA PHE A 82 8.83 -3.01 -5.11
C PHE A 82 8.59 -4.28 -5.90
N SER A 83 8.46 -4.14 -7.23
CA SER A 83 8.38 -5.28 -8.13
C SER A 83 9.09 -4.98 -9.43
N ASP A 84 9.74 -6.00 -9.99
CA ASP A 84 10.22 -6.04 -11.37
C ASP A 84 9.54 -7.16 -12.16
N ASP A 85 8.41 -7.65 -11.66
CA ASP A 85 7.64 -8.74 -12.28
C ASP A 85 6.18 -8.29 -12.41
N MET A 86 5.86 -7.68 -13.54
CA MET A 86 4.55 -7.10 -13.82
C MET A 86 4.03 -7.65 -15.15
N ASP A 87 2.77 -8.06 -15.17
CA ASP A 87 2.13 -8.61 -16.35
C ASP A 87 0.74 -8.02 -16.53
N MET A 88 0.54 -7.27 -17.60
CA MET A 88 -0.74 -6.62 -17.88
C MET A 88 -1.52 -7.45 -18.89
N ILE A 89 -2.70 -7.90 -18.50
CA ILE A 89 -3.58 -8.73 -19.31
C ILE A 89 -4.96 -8.08 -19.30
N ASN A 90 -5.38 -7.55 -20.45
CA ASN A 90 -6.64 -6.82 -20.62
C ASN A 90 -6.68 -5.60 -19.68
N ASP A 91 -7.65 -5.54 -18.78
CA ASP A 91 -7.85 -4.44 -17.84
C ASP A 91 -7.33 -4.75 -16.45
N LYS A 92 -6.41 -5.72 -16.33
CA LYS A 92 -5.80 -6.10 -15.05
C LYS A 92 -4.30 -6.17 -15.17
N ILE A 93 -3.63 -5.92 -14.07
CA ILE A 93 -2.19 -6.10 -13.96
C ILE A 93 -1.89 -7.03 -12.79
N PHE A 94 -1.01 -8.00 -13.03
CA PHE A 94 -0.57 -8.98 -12.05
C PHE A 94 0.86 -8.63 -11.65
N ILE A 95 1.04 -8.33 -10.37
CA ILE A 95 2.33 -7.83 -9.85
C ILE A 95 2.81 -8.79 -8.77
N LYS A 96 4.02 -9.31 -8.95
CA LYS A 96 4.69 -10.10 -7.91
C LYS A 96 5.85 -9.28 -7.38
N GLY A 97 5.77 -8.90 -6.12
CA GLY A 97 6.75 -8.00 -5.55
C GLY A 97 7.06 -8.28 -4.11
N GLU A 98 7.86 -7.40 -3.54
CA GLU A 98 8.30 -7.46 -2.16
C GLU A 98 7.73 -6.29 -1.39
N MET A 99 7.05 -6.58 -0.28
CA MET A 99 6.55 -5.59 0.65
C MET A 99 7.48 -5.53 1.86
N ASN A 100 7.95 -4.33 2.18
CA ASN A 100 8.75 -4.07 3.36
C ASN A 100 7.92 -3.24 4.34
N PHE A 101 7.59 -3.85 5.46
CA PHE A 101 6.75 -3.25 6.49
C PHE A 101 7.23 -3.75 7.84
N HIS A 102 7.36 -2.86 8.80
CA HIS A 102 7.83 -3.18 10.16
C HIS A 102 9.21 -3.88 10.14
N GLY A 103 10.07 -3.50 9.19
CA GLY A 103 11.39 -4.11 9.03
C GLY A 103 11.39 -5.54 8.48
N ILE A 104 10.24 -6.06 8.09
CA ILE A 104 10.08 -7.41 7.56
C ILE A 104 9.76 -7.33 6.08
N LYS A 105 10.43 -8.14 5.27
CA LYS A 105 10.20 -8.21 3.83
C LYS A 105 9.46 -9.49 3.48
N ILE A 106 8.34 -9.36 2.79
CA ILE A 106 7.50 -10.49 2.40
C ILE A 106 7.17 -10.39 0.93
N GLN A 107 7.22 -11.53 0.23
CA GLN A 107 6.74 -11.62 -1.14
C GLN A 107 5.22 -11.50 -1.18
N LYS A 108 4.72 -10.66 -2.06
CA LYS A 108 3.29 -10.38 -2.16
C LYS A 108 2.87 -10.32 -3.63
N ALA A 109 1.84 -11.07 -3.97
CA ALA A 109 1.21 -10.99 -5.29
C ALA A 109 0.00 -10.05 -5.18
N ILE A 110 -0.05 -9.05 -6.05
CA ILE A 110 -1.13 -8.07 -6.08
C ILE A 110 -1.72 -8.05 -7.49
N ASN A 111 -3.03 -8.20 -7.56
CA ASN A 111 -3.77 -8.10 -8.81
C ASN A 111 -4.58 -6.81 -8.77
N ALA A 112 -4.27 -5.89 -9.66
CA ALA A 112 -4.93 -4.60 -9.70
C ALA A 112 -5.80 -4.48 -10.95
N ASN A 113 -6.89 -3.73 -10.80
CA ASN A 113 -7.64 -3.24 -11.96
C ASN A 113 -6.88 -2.09 -12.57
N THR A 114 -6.90 -1.97 -13.89
CA THR A 114 -6.21 -0.90 -14.60
C THR A 114 -7.18 -0.09 -15.42
N TYR A 115 -6.96 1.21 -15.45
CA TYR A 115 -7.55 2.12 -16.41
C TYR A 115 -6.40 2.87 -17.05
N LEU A 116 -6.20 2.68 -18.34
CA LEU A 116 -5.11 3.29 -19.09
C LEU A 116 -5.71 4.08 -20.25
N LYS A 117 -5.47 5.38 -20.24
CA LYS A 117 -5.92 6.25 -21.33
C LYS A 117 -4.90 7.39 -21.48
N ASP A 118 -4.35 7.50 -22.70
CA ASP A 118 -3.35 8.50 -23.02
C ASP A 118 -2.15 8.36 -22.07
N ASN A 119 -1.80 9.40 -21.35
CA ASN A 119 -0.68 9.43 -20.43
C ASN A 119 -1.11 9.27 -18.98
N LYS A 120 -2.26 8.64 -18.74
CA LYS A 120 -2.79 8.40 -17.40
C LYS A 120 -3.05 6.91 -17.17
N LEU A 121 -2.59 6.42 -16.03
CA LEU A 121 -2.80 5.05 -15.59
C LEU A 121 -3.36 5.08 -14.18
N ILE A 122 -4.47 4.38 -13.95
CA ILE A 122 -5.02 4.21 -12.61
C ILE A 122 -4.95 2.74 -12.26
N LEU A 123 -4.31 2.43 -11.13
CA LEU A 123 -4.32 1.11 -10.53
C LEU A 123 -5.21 1.15 -9.31
N SER A 124 -6.14 0.20 -9.22
CA SER A 124 -7.05 0.12 -8.08
C SER A 124 -7.30 -1.32 -7.67
N GLY A 125 -7.62 -1.51 -6.41
CA GLY A 125 -7.92 -2.83 -5.90
C GLY A 125 -7.82 -2.90 -4.39
N SER A 126 -7.83 -4.12 -3.89
CA SER A 126 -7.69 -4.39 -2.47
C SER A 126 -6.95 -5.70 -2.27
N PHE A 127 -6.32 -5.82 -1.12
CA PHE A 127 -5.68 -7.06 -0.71
C PHE A 127 -5.68 -7.15 0.81
N LYS A 128 -5.40 -8.34 1.31
CA LYS A 128 -5.37 -8.61 2.75
C LYS A 128 -3.96 -8.89 3.19
N LEU A 129 -3.64 -8.49 4.41
CA LEU A 129 -2.40 -8.90 5.05
C LEU A 129 -2.66 -9.29 6.50
N LEU A 130 -1.73 -10.07 7.05
CA LEU A 130 -1.74 -10.44 8.44
C LEU A 130 -0.65 -9.67 9.17
N LEU A 131 -1.01 -8.97 10.24
CA LEU A 131 -0.05 -8.22 11.04
C LEU A 131 1.03 -9.14 11.62
N SER A 132 0.67 -10.37 11.97
CA SER A 132 1.61 -11.36 12.51
C SER A 132 2.69 -11.76 11.51
N ASP A 133 2.42 -11.70 10.22
CA ASP A 133 3.44 -11.96 9.19
C ASP A 133 4.59 -10.93 9.27
N PHE A 134 4.30 -9.74 9.77
CA PHE A 134 5.27 -8.66 9.95
C PHE A 134 5.76 -8.55 11.39
N LYS A 135 5.48 -9.55 12.22
CA LYS A 135 5.90 -9.61 13.63
C LYS A 135 5.44 -8.40 14.45
N ILE A 136 4.24 -7.92 14.16
CA ILE A 136 3.63 -6.81 14.88
C ILE A 136 2.89 -7.36 16.10
N ASN A 137 3.19 -6.78 17.28
CA ASN A 137 2.47 -7.10 18.51
C ASN A 137 1.14 -6.37 18.49
N ARG A 138 0.06 -7.11 18.28
CA ARG A 138 -1.28 -6.52 18.20
C ARG A 138 -1.73 -6.03 19.56
N PRO A 139 -2.28 -4.79 19.66
CA PRO A 139 -2.79 -4.28 20.92
C PRO A 139 -4.02 -5.05 21.37
N SER A 140 -4.18 -5.14 22.71
CA SER A 140 -5.34 -5.77 23.33
C SER A 140 -6.24 -4.71 23.96
N PHE A 141 -7.54 -4.94 23.86
CA PHE A 141 -8.56 -4.15 24.53
C PHE A 141 -9.64 -5.09 25.04
N MET A 142 -10.00 -4.98 26.32
CA MET A 142 -10.99 -5.87 26.95
C MET A 142 -10.60 -7.35 26.81
N LEU A 143 -9.32 -7.67 27.01
CA LEU A 143 -8.75 -9.01 26.92
C LEU A 143 -8.77 -9.64 25.53
N LYS A 144 -9.14 -8.87 24.51
CA LYS A 144 -9.12 -9.31 23.11
C LYS A 144 -8.16 -8.46 22.31
N LYS A 145 -7.36 -9.11 21.46
CA LYS A 145 -6.46 -8.42 20.54
C LYS A 145 -7.25 -7.88 19.35
N VAL A 146 -6.74 -6.80 18.76
CA VAL A 146 -7.15 -6.36 17.43
C VAL A 146 -6.97 -7.53 16.47
N ASP A 147 -7.88 -7.67 15.50
CA ASP A 147 -7.81 -8.75 14.52
C ASP A 147 -6.49 -8.70 13.75
N ASP A 148 -5.94 -9.89 13.48
CA ASP A 148 -4.69 -10.03 12.75
C ASP A 148 -4.84 -9.65 11.28
N LEU A 149 -6.02 -9.88 10.72
CA LEU A 149 -6.30 -9.60 9.31
C LEU A 149 -6.62 -8.13 9.12
N ILE A 150 -5.87 -7.48 8.22
CA ILE A 150 -6.08 -6.10 7.80
C ILE A 150 -6.43 -6.12 6.31
N ASN A 151 -7.47 -5.40 5.94
CA ASN A 151 -7.82 -5.17 4.54
C ASN A 151 -7.22 -3.86 4.09
N LEU A 152 -6.54 -3.86 2.95
CA LEU A 152 -6.02 -2.65 2.32
C LEU A 152 -6.72 -2.44 0.99
N SER A 153 -7.09 -1.21 0.73
CA SER A 153 -7.62 -0.79 -0.56
C SER A 153 -6.81 0.40 -1.07
N TYR A 154 -6.71 0.52 -2.37
CA TYR A 154 -5.89 1.57 -2.96
C TYR A 154 -6.45 2.02 -4.30
N GLU A 155 -6.15 3.26 -4.61
CA GLU A 155 -6.33 3.84 -5.93
C GLU A 155 -5.12 4.71 -6.19
N LEU A 156 -4.33 4.35 -7.19
CA LEU A 156 -3.05 4.99 -7.49
C LEU A 156 -3.12 5.56 -8.91
N HIS A 157 -2.96 6.85 -9.02
CA HIS A 157 -2.99 7.58 -10.28
C HIS A 157 -1.56 7.91 -10.71
N PHE A 158 -1.18 7.45 -11.90
CA PHE A 158 0.15 7.69 -12.46
C PHE A 158 0.01 8.54 -13.72
N ASP A 159 0.91 9.50 -13.86
CA ASP A 159 1.04 10.33 -15.05
C ASP A 159 2.35 10.01 -15.74
N LYS A 160 2.29 9.82 -17.05
CA LYS A 160 3.48 9.62 -17.87
C LYS A 160 4.09 10.96 -18.23
N LEU A 161 5.36 11.07 -18.02
CA LEU A 161 6.13 12.28 -18.32
C LEU A 161 6.58 12.32 -19.79
#